data_73d658ad7438aada07bca05a381dbdf3
#
_entry.id   73d658ad7438aada07bca05a381dbdf3
#
_cell.length_a   1.000
_cell.length_b   1.000
_cell.length_c   1.000
_cell.angle_alpha   90.00
_cell.angle_beta   90.00
_cell.angle_gamma   90.00
#
_symmetry.space_group_name_H-M   'P 1'
#
loop_
_entity.id
_entity.type
_entity.pdbx_description
1 polymer ?
#
loop_
_entity_poly.entity_id
_entity_poly.type
_entity_poly.pdbx_seq_one_letter_code
_entity_poly.pdbx_strand_id
1 'polypeptide(L)'
;MKTYEENIIHQTDVCIIGGGFAGTFAAINAAKSGVKVVLMQDRPMLGGNASSEIRLYPRGSIIPEDRETGLLNQMEEENIYRNKEINNCIWDSVLLGRVLEEKNIELLTNCTCLGAERVGDKITKIKGWQLTTYQYHTVEAKIFIDCSGDAVLAPLVDAEYMFGSEDKSVFGEDLAPDVGAERELMSMACLIQTRKLLPKVLKK
;
A
#
# COMPACT_ATOMS: atom_id res chain seq x y z
N MET A 1 8.01 16.51 -31.61
CA MET A 1 8.31 15.83 -30.36
C MET A 1 7.10 16.10 -29.46
N LYS A 2 6.25 15.11 -29.17
CA LYS A 2 5.16 15.32 -28.21
C LYS A 2 5.78 15.52 -26.84
N THR A 3 5.55 16.64 -26.22
CA THR A 3 5.93 16.89 -24.81
C THR A 3 5.02 16.03 -23.95
N TYR A 4 5.58 14.97 -23.37
CA TYR A 4 4.89 14.03 -22.48
C TYR A 4 4.72 14.62 -21.05
N GLU A 5 4.31 15.87 -20.93
CA GLU A 5 4.10 16.54 -19.65
C GLU A 5 2.66 17.02 -19.50
N GLU A 6 1.70 16.15 -19.79
CA GLU A 6 0.33 16.45 -19.38
C GLU A 6 0.21 16.21 -17.87
N ASN A 7 -0.20 17.24 -17.15
CA ASN A 7 -0.55 17.17 -15.76
C ASN A 7 -2.07 16.95 -15.64
N ILE A 8 -2.46 15.79 -15.18
CA ILE A 8 -3.87 15.45 -14.95
C ILE A 8 -4.25 15.91 -13.55
N ILE A 9 -5.31 16.69 -13.46
CA ILE A 9 -5.80 17.20 -12.17
C ILE A 9 -7.01 16.37 -11.74
N HIS A 10 -6.93 15.84 -10.52
CA HIS A 10 -7.99 15.09 -9.86
C HIS A 10 -8.54 15.90 -8.69
N GLN A 11 -9.87 15.95 -8.56
CA GLN A 11 -10.54 16.54 -7.42
C GLN A 11 -11.36 15.48 -6.71
N THR A 12 -11.04 15.23 -5.44
CA THR A 12 -11.63 14.14 -4.67
C THR A 12 -11.91 14.57 -3.22
N ASP A 13 -12.61 13.72 -2.47
CA ASP A 13 -12.81 13.96 -1.05
C ASP A 13 -11.60 13.46 -0.24
N VAL A 14 -11.10 12.27 -0.58
CA VAL A 14 -9.98 11.62 0.10
C VAL A 14 -8.94 11.19 -0.91
N CYS A 15 -7.68 11.50 -0.64
CA CYS A 15 -6.54 10.97 -1.37
C CYS A 15 -5.74 10.05 -0.45
N ILE A 16 -5.49 8.83 -0.90
CA ILE A 16 -4.75 7.80 -0.15
C ILE A 16 -3.47 7.49 -0.90
N ILE A 17 -2.33 7.59 -0.21
CA ILE A 17 -1.00 7.30 -0.74
C ILE A 17 -0.54 5.97 -0.16
N GLY A 18 -0.27 5.01 -1.04
CA GLY A 18 0.08 3.64 -0.70
C GLY A 18 -1.10 2.68 -0.77
N GLY A 19 -1.02 1.73 -1.70
CA GLY A 19 -2.01 0.68 -1.94
C GLY A 19 -1.66 -0.65 -1.26
N GLY A 20 -0.95 -0.60 -0.12
CA GLY A 20 -0.85 -1.72 0.79
C GLY A 20 -2.22 -2.07 1.40
N PHE A 21 -2.30 -3.04 2.31
CA PHE A 21 -3.57 -3.41 2.94
C PHE A 21 -4.26 -2.22 3.61
N ALA A 22 -3.52 -1.41 4.36
CA ALA A 22 -4.08 -0.25 5.04
C ALA A 22 -4.77 0.69 4.04
N GLY A 23 -4.07 1.10 2.98
CA GLY A 23 -4.61 2.02 2.00
C GLY A 23 -5.72 1.41 1.14
N THR A 24 -5.58 0.14 0.74
CA THR A 24 -6.62 -0.56 -0.03
C THR A 24 -7.92 -0.67 0.77
N PHE A 25 -7.84 -1.05 2.04
CA PHE A 25 -9.03 -1.18 2.89
C PHE A 25 -9.63 0.17 3.29
N ALA A 26 -8.78 1.18 3.50
CA ALA A 26 -9.25 2.55 3.72
C ALA A 26 -10.01 3.07 2.49
N ALA A 27 -9.48 2.85 1.28
CA ALA A 27 -10.12 3.25 0.05
C ALA A 27 -11.49 2.58 -0.16
N ILE A 28 -11.56 1.26 0.02
CA ILE A 28 -12.81 0.50 -0.13
C ILE A 28 -13.85 0.97 0.88
N ASN A 29 -13.48 1.13 2.16
CA ASN A 29 -14.44 1.56 3.19
C ASN A 29 -14.94 2.99 2.96
N ALA A 30 -14.05 3.92 2.58
CA ALA A 30 -14.44 5.28 2.24
C ALA A 30 -15.40 5.30 1.03
N ALA A 31 -15.08 4.55 -0.02
CA ALA A 31 -15.91 4.47 -1.21
C ALA A 31 -17.30 3.87 -0.95
N LYS A 32 -17.38 2.80 -0.14
CA LYS A 32 -18.65 2.21 0.32
C LYS A 32 -19.50 3.18 1.13
N SER A 33 -18.87 4.13 1.80
CA SER A 33 -19.56 5.21 2.52
C SER A 33 -19.98 6.39 1.62
N GLY A 34 -19.81 6.26 0.29
CA GLY A 34 -20.18 7.26 -0.70
C GLY A 34 -19.13 8.36 -0.93
N VAL A 35 -17.94 8.22 -0.36
CA VAL A 35 -16.84 9.17 -0.47
C VAL A 35 -16.06 8.92 -1.77
N LYS A 36 -15.70 9.98 -2.48
CA LYS A 36 -14.81 9.88 -3.64
C LYS A 36 -13.37 9.75 -3.18
N VAL A 37 -12.66 8.79 -3.75
CA VAL A 37 -11.30 8.43 -3.35
C VAL A 37 -10.39 8.38 -4.56
N VAL A 38 -9.19 8.96 -4.44
CA VAL A 38 -8.05 8.64 -5.30
C VAL A 38 -7.09 7.78 -4.48
N LEU A 39 -6.82 6.57 -4.95
CA LEU A 39 -5.83 5.66 -4.37
C LEU A 39 -4.59 5.65 -5.27
N MET A 40 -3.48 6.18 -4.75
CA MET A 40 -2.20 6.24 -5.44
C MET A 40 -1.28 5.14 -4.92
N GLN A 41 -0.77 4.30 -5.83
CA GLN A 41 0.14 3.21 -5.52
C GLN A 41 1.35 3.27 -6.45
N ASP A 42 2.55 3.24 -5.87
CA ASP A 42 3.82 3.32 -6.59
C ASP A 42 4.16 2.05 -7.38
N ARG A 43 3.53 0.92 -7.03
CA ARG A 43 3.73 -0.39 -7.65
C ARG A 43 2.57 -0.79 -8.57
N PRO A 44 2.79 -1.80 -9.43
CA PRO A 44 1.74 -2.27 -10.34
C PRO A 44 0.62 -3.06 -9.64
N MET A 45 0.85 -3.60 -8.44
CA MET A 45 -0.13 -4.37 -7.67
C MET A 45 -0.45 -3.72 -6.34
N LEU A 46 -1.62 -4.08 -5.82
CA LEU A 46 -2.08 -3.73 -4.47
C LEU A 46 -1.65 -4.80 -3.46
N GLY A 47 -1.74 -4.47 -2.17
CA GLY A 47 -1.46 -5.40 -1.08
C GLY A 47 -0.14 -5.17 -0.35
N GLY A 48 0.78 -4.39 -0.93
CA GLY A 48 2.07 -4.10 -0.31
C GLY A 48 2.85 -5.37 0.04
N ASN A 49 3.21 -5.56 1.30
CA ASN A 49 3.93 -6.76 1.76
C ASN A 49 3.17 -8.07 1.51
N ALA A 50 1.84 -8.04 1.45
CA ALA A 50 1.03 -9.21 1.17
C ALA A 50 0.84 -9.49 -0.32
N SER A 51 1.34 -8.63 -1.20
CA SER A 51 1.28 -8.84 -2.64
C SER A 51 2.21 -9.96 -3.13
N SER A 52 2.06 -10.35 -4.38
CA SER A 52 2.94 -11.33 -5.03
C SER A 52 4.41 -10.90 -5.08
N GLU A 53 4.72 -9.60 -4.88
CA GLU A 53 6.09 -9.10 -4.84
C GLU A 53 6.83 -9.55 -3.58
N ILE A 54 6.20 -9.44 -2.41
CA ILE A 54 6.85 -9.73 -1.12
C ILE A 54 6.35 -11.05 -0.54
N ARG A 55 5.08 -11.41 -0.77
CA ARG A 55 4.46 -12.70 -0.39
C ARG A 55 4.39 -12.96 1.12
N LEU A 56 4.28 -11.89 1.90
CA LEU A 56 4.01 -12.00 3.33
C LEU A 56 2.50 -12.00 3.53
N TYR A 57 1.93 -13.18 3.70
CA TYR A 57 0.50 -13.30 4.01
C TYR A 57 0.20 -12.61 5.35
N PRO A 58 -0.93 -11.88 5.43
CA PRO A 58 -1.38 -11.33 6.70
C PRO A 58 -1.59 -12.49 7.67
N ARG A 59 -0.93 -12.42 8.80
CA ARG A 59 -1.23 -13.29 9.93
C ARG A 59 -1.94 -12.43 10.95
N GLY A 60 -3.19 -12.76 11.18
CA GLY A 60 -4.01 -12.10 12.17
C GLY A 60 -3.69 -12.57 13.57
N SER A 61 -4.68 -13.04 14.29
CA SER A 61 -4.52 -13.50 15.64
C SER A 61 -3.50 -14.67 15.78
N ILE A 62 -2.70 -14.61 16.84
CA ILE A 62 -1.79 -15.70 17.23
C ILE A 62 -2.59 -16.87 17.83
N ILE A 63 -3.84 -16.62 18.24
CA ILE A 63 -4.71 -17.61 18.85
C ILE A 63 -5.35 -18.45 17.75
N PRO A 64 -5.19 -19.79 17.72
CA PRO A 64 -5.65 -20.64 16.61
C PRO A 64 -7.16 -20.57 16.30
N GLU A 65 -7.96 -20.13 17.25
CA GLU A 65 -9.42 -20.08 17.16
C GLU A 65 -9.95 -18.69 16.76
N ASP A 66 -9.11 -17.67 16.79
CA ASP A 66 -9.47 -16.32 16.37
C ASP A 66 -9.39 -16.20 14.84
N ARG A 67 -10.42 -15.64 14.27
CA ARG A 67 -10.48 -15.33 12.84
C ARG A 67 -10.45 -13.83 12.64
N GLU A 68 -9.83 -13.43 11.55
CA GLU A 68 -9.97 -12.07 11.05
C GLU A 68 -11.43 -11.78 10.75
N THR A 69 -11.79 -10.50 10.84
CA THR A 69 -13.14 -10.02 10.57
C THR A 69 -13.14 -8.94 9.49
N GLY A 70 -14.32 -8.45 9.12
CA GLY A 70 -14.46 -7.32 8.22
C GLY A 70 -13.98 -7.61 6.80
N LEU A 71 -13.33 -6.63 6.19
CA LEU A 71 -12.88 -6.73 4.78
C LEU A 71 -11.78 -7.76 4.58
N LEU A 72 -10.89 -7.94 5.53
CA LEU A 72 -9.82 -8.92 5.42
C LEU A 72 -10.40 -10.32 5.31
N ASN A 73 -11.31 -10.70 6.22
CA ASN A 73 -11.98 -12.00 6.16
C ASN A 73 -12.73 -12.21 4.82
N GLN A 74 -13.45 -11.18 4.35
CA GLN A 74 -14.15 -11.27 3.06
C GLN A 74 -13.19 -11.53 1.89
N MET A 75 -12.03 -10.89 1.89
CA MET A 75 -11.02 -11.09 0.86
C MET A 75 -10.35 -12.46 0.97
N GLU A 76 -10.10 -12.95 2.17
CA GLU A 76 -9.57 -14.30 2.40
C GLU A 76 -10.54 -15.37 1.94
N GLU A 77 -11.82 -15.24 2.24
CA GLU A 77 -12.86 -16.17 1.78
C GLU A 77 -12.97 -16.18 0.25
N GLU A 78 -12.95 -15.01 -0.39
CA GLU A 78 -12.96 -14.91 -1.84
C GLU A 78 -11.68 -15.52 -2.45
N ASN A 79 -10.53 -15.28 -1.83
CA ASN A 79 -9.28 -15.89 -2.27
C ASN A 79 -9.31 -17.41 -2.15
N ILE A 80 -9.81 -17.98 -1.06
CA ILE A 80 -9.98 -19.43 -0.91
C ILE A 80 -10.86 -19.99 -2.02
N TYR A 81 -11.93 -19.29 -2.37
CA TYR A 81 -12.84 -19.72 -3.42
C TYR A 81 -12.19 -19.69 -4.81
N ARG A 82 -11.50 -18.61 -5.15
CA ARG A 82 -10.90 -18.39 -6.48
C ARG A 82 -9.52 -19.00 -6.67
N ASN A 83 -8.78 -19.17 -5.59
CA ASN A 83 -7.32 -19.46 -5.60
C ASN A 83 -7.01 -20.80 -4.93
N LYS A 84 -7.53 -21.88 -5.51
CA LYS A 84 -7.35 -23.25 -4.97
C LYS A 84 -5.88 -23.72 -4.92
N GLU A 85 -5.03 -23.13 -5.75
CA GLU A 85 -3.61 -23.49 -5.85
C GLU A 85 -2.69 -22.54 -5.06
N ILE A 86 -3.26 -21.62 -4.29
CA ILE A 86 -2.51 -20.64 -3.48
C ILE A 86 -1.48 -19.87 -4.34
N ASN A 87 -1.94 -19.36 -5.47
CA ASN A 87 -1.12 -18.55 -6.37
C ASN A 87 -1.18 -17.08 -5.95
N ASN A 88 -0.02 -16.48 -5.66
CA ASN A 88 0.05 -15.10 -5.21
C ASN A 88 -0.48 -14.09 -6.25
N CYS A 89 -0.32 -14.37 -7.55
CA CYS A 89 -0.86 -13.49 -8.59
C CYS A 89 -2.40 -13.50 -8.64
N ILE A 90 -3.03 -14.62 -8.28
CA ILE A 90 -4.49 -14.69 -8.15
C ILE A 90 -4.94 -13.87 -6.94
N TRP A 91 -4.16 -13.92 -5.85
CA TRP A 91 -4.40 -13.08 -4.69
C TRP A 91 -4.38 -11.58 -5.04
N ASP A 92 -3.35 -11.12 -5.78
CA ASP A 92 -3.30 -9.73 -6.27
C ASP A 92 -4.55 -9.36 -7.09
N SER A 93 -5.04 -10.30 -7.90
CA SER A 93 -6.25 -10.12 -8.71
C SER A 93 -7.52 -10.00 -7.86
N VAL A 94 -7.59 -10.70 -6.72
CA VAL A 94 -8.70 -10.56 -5.76
C VAL A 94 -8.70 -9.16 -5.17
N LEU A 95 -7.55 -8.67 -4.70
CA LEU A 95 -7.43 -7.33 -4.15
C LEU A 95 -7.79 -6.25 -5.18
N LEU A 96 -7.24 -6.36 -6.37
CA LEU A 96 -7.53 -5.43 -7.46
C LEU A 96 -9.01 -5.45 -7.84
N GLY A 97 -9.60 -6.63 -7.97
CA GLY A 97 -11.01 -6.80 -8.30
C GLY A 97 -11.92 -6.05 -7.32
N ARG A 98 -11.65 -6.17 -6.03
CA ARG A 98 -12.42 -5.47 -5.00
C ARG A 98 -12.33 -3.95 -5.07
N VAL A 99 -11.16 -3.42 -5.42
CA VAL A 99 -11.00 -1.98 -5.63
C VAL A 99 -11.75 -1.51 -6.88
N LEU A 100 -11.67 -2.28 -7.97
CA LEU A 100 -12.33 -1.93 -9.24
C LEU A 100 -13.86 -2.06 -9.20
N GLU A 101 -14.42 -2.84 -8.28
CA GLU A 101 -15.86 -2.90 -8.02
C GLU A 101 -16.41 -1.59 -7.46
N GLU A 102 -15.58 -0.80 -6.77
CA GLU A 102 -15.98 0.44 -6.12
C GLU A 102 -15.88 1.63 -7.09
N LYS A 103 -17.02 2.09 -7.61
CA LYS A 103 -17.09 3.18 -8.59
C LYS A 103 -16.57 4.53 -8.10
N ASN A 104 -16.49 4.69 -6.78
CA ASN A 104 -15.99 5.90 -6.14
C ASN A 104 -14.48 5.89 -5.93
N ILE A 105 -13.76 4.85 -6.36
CA ILE A 105 -12.31 4.80 -6.32
C ILE A 105 -11.72 5.04 -7.70
N GLU A 106 -10.88 6.03 -7.81
CA GLU A 106 -9.95 6.21 -8.91
C GLU A 106 -8.59 5.65 -8.49
N LEU A 107 -8.13 4.61 -9.18
CA LEU A 107 -6.89 3.90 -8.87
C LEU A 107 -5.76 4.33 -9.81
N LEU A 108 -4.67 4.85 -9.24
CA LEU A 108 -3.45 5.21 -9.93
C LEU A 108 -2.33 4.26 -9.52
N THR A 109 -2.12 3.18 -10.27
CA THR A 109 -0.98 2.27 -10.09
C THR A 109 0.26 2.76 -10.83
N ASN A 110 1.44 2.28 -10.43
CA ASN A 110 2.74 2.76 -10.93
C ASN A 110 2.88 4.28 -10.82
N CYS A 111 2.25 4.86 -9.83
CA CYS A 111 2.21 6.30 -9.59
C CYS A 111 2.87 6.64 -8.27
N THR A 112 4.06 7.21 -8.35
CA THR A 112 4.87 7.56 -7.18
C THR A 112 4.54 8.97 -6.73
N CYS A 113 4.24 9.17 -5.45
CA CYS A 113 4.07 10.50 -4.85
C CYS A 113 5.43 11.20 -4.77
N LEU A 114 5.57 12.34 -5.43
CA LEU A 114 6.82 13.08 -5.53
C LEU A 114 6.80 14.43 -4.81
N GLY A 115 5.65 14.94 -4.44
CA GLY A 115 5.52 16.24 -3.82
C GLY A 115 4.17 16.45 -3.17
N ALA A 116 4.13 17.35 -2.21
CA ALA A 116 2.93 17.79 -1.55
C ALA A 116 2.97 19.31 -1.35
N GLU A 117 1.81 19.94 -1.34
CA GLU A 117 1.67 21.35 -1.00
C GLU A 117 0.76 21.48 0.23
N ARG A 118 1.14 22.35 1.15
CA ARG A 118 0.36 22.65 2.34
C ARG A 118 0.11 24.15 2.49
N VAL A 119 -0.98 24.47 3.16
CA VAL A 119 -1.30 25.82 3.62
C VAL A 119 -1.54 25.76 5.14
N GLY A 120 -0.61 26.33 5.89
CA GLY A 120 -0.57 26.09 7.33
C GLY A 120 -0.36 24.61 7.64
N ASP A 121 -1.22 24.03 8.44
CA ASP A 121 -1.16 22.63 8.86
C ASP A 121 -1.99 21.68 7.97
N LYS A 122 -2.52 22.17 6.85
CA LYS A 122 -3.33 21.36 5.94
C LYS A 122 -2.62 21.11 4.64
N ILE A 123 -2.50 19.85 4.27
CA ILE A 123 -2.14 19.44 2.91
C ILE A 123 -3.29 19.80 2.00
N THR A 124 -3.01 20.46 0.88
CA THR A 124 -4.02 20.89 -0.09
C THR A 124 -3.98 20.09 -1.36
N LYS A 125 -2.81 19.63 -1.75
CA LYS A 125 -2.62 18.78 -2.93
C LYS A 125 -1.33 17.98 -2.84
N ILE A 126 -1.29 16.91 -3.62
CA ILE A 126 -0.08 16.11 -3.86
C ILE A 126 0.19 16.03 -5.35
N LYS A 127 1.43 15.74 -5.70
CA LYS A 127 1.86 15.49 -7.07
C LYS A 127 2.48 14.10 -7.18
N GLY A 128 1.98 13.31 -8.12
CA GLY A 128 2.52 11.99 -8.45
C GLY A 128 3.02 11.92 -9.89
N TRP A 129 3.94 10.98 -10.12
CA TRP A 129 4.41 10.61 -11.45
C TRP A 129 4.01 9.19 -11.76
N GLN A 130 3.25 8.99 -12.84
CA GLN A 130 2.85 7.66 -13.28
C GLN A 130 3.78 7.14 -14.37
N LEU A 131 4.49 6.05 -14.04
CA LEU A 131 5.53 5.49 -14.91
C LEU A 131 4.97 4.89 -16.20
N THR A 132 3.77 4.31 -16.16
CA THR A 132 3.17 3.62 -17.32
C THR A 132 2.61 4.54 -18.37
N THR A 133 2.16 5.74 -18.00
CA THR A 133 1.56 6.73 -18.89
C THR A 133 2.50 7.89 -19.21
N TYR A 134 3.59 8.02 -18.45
CA TYR A 134 4.50 9.19 -18.50
C TYR A 134 3.76 10.50 -18.25
N GLN A 135 2.89 10.52 -17.25
CA GLN A 135 2.07 11.67 -16.90
C GLN A 135 2.26 12.07 -15.44
N TYR A 136 2.15 13.37 -15.18
CA TYR A 136 1.99 13.87 -13.83
C TYR A 136 0.52 13.86 -13.44
N HIS A 137 0.26 13.53 -12.18
CA HIS A 137 -1.05 13.59 -11.56
C HIS A 137 -0.98 14.54 -10.38
N THR A 138 -1.84 15.56 -10.38
CA THR A 138 -2.04 16.44 -9.23
C THR A 138 -3.38 16.09 -8.60
N VAL A 139 -3.38 15.70 -7.34
CA VAL A 139 -4.61 15.36 -6.62
C VAL A 139 -4.89 16.42 -5.57
N GLU A 140 -6.02 17.09 -5.71
CA GLU A 140 -6.59 18.01 -4.74
C GLU A 140 -7.64 17.26 -3.92
N ALA A 141 -7.52 17.26 -2.60
CA ALA A 141 -8.41 16.53 -1.72
C ALA A 141 -8.70 17.30 -0.43
N LYS A 142 -9.79 16.94 0.24
CA LYS A 142 -10.13 17.46 1.58
C LYS A 142 -9.31 16.80 2.67
N ILE A 143 -8.99 15.50 2.48
CA ILE A 143 -8.25 14.65 3.43
C ILE A 143 -7.19 13.87 2.66
N PHE A 144 -6.00 13.79 3.23
CA PHE A 144 -4.91 12.95 2.74
C PHE A 144 -4.57 11.91 3.79
N ILE A 145 -4.39 10.66 3.37
CA ILE A 145 -4.05 9.54 4.23
C ILE A 145 -2.75 8.91 3.71
N ASP A 146 -1.71 8.90 4.53
CA ASP A 146 -0.47 8.21 4.21
C ASP A 146 -0.53 6.77 4.69
N CYS A 147 -0.55 5.86 3.73
CA CYS A 147 -0.50 4.41 3.91
C CYS A 147 0.70 3.81 3.14
N SER A 148 1.72 4.61 2.86
CA SER A 148 2.87 4.21 2.02
C SER A 148 3.80 3.18 2.68
N GLY A 149 3.70 3.01 4.00
CA GLY A 149 4.62 2.17 4.77
C GLY A 149 5.92 2.90 5.17
N ASP A 150 6.29 3.94 4.43
CA ASP A 150 7.53 4.71 4.63
C ASP A 150 7.25 6.16 5.05
N ALA A 151 6.00 6.49 5.39
CA ALA A 151 5.56 7.84 5.74
C ALA A 151 5.97 8.91 4.71
N VAL A 152 5.75 8.63 3.42
CA VAL A 152 6.21 9.46 2.29
C VAL A 152 5.75 10.91 2.39
N LEU A 153 4.56 11.18 2.93
CA LEU A 153 4.07 12.54 3.06
C LEU A 153 4.78 13.34 4.15
N ALA A 154 5.22 12.71 5.23
CA ALA A 154 5.78 13.40 6.37
C ALA A 154 6.96 14.33 5.97
N PRO A 155 8.01 13.84 5.31
CA PRO A 155 9.10 14.71 4.87
C PRO A 155 8.69 15.71 3.76
N LEU A 156 7.69 15.39 2.95
CA LEU A 156 7.23 16.29 1.87
C LEU A 156 6.49 17.52 2.38
N VAL A 157 5.98 17.46 3.62
CA VAL A 157 5.22 18.55 4.24
C VAL A 157 5.86 19.07 5.54
N ASP A 158 7.10 18.71 5.80
CA ASP A 158 7.83 19.07 7.03
C ASP A 158 7.07 18.68 8.31
N ALA A 159 6.36 17.53 8.28
CA ALA A 159 5.77 16.97 9.48
C ALA A 159 6.85 16.27 10.32
N GLU A 160 6.63 16.21 11.62
CA GLU A 160 7.51 15.48 12.52
C GLU A 160 7.42 13.96 12.26
N TYR A 161 8.56 13.29 12.17
CA TYR A 161 8.66 11.86 11.99
C TYR A 161 9.94 11.30 12.63
N MET A 162 9.98 10.01 12.88
CA MET A 162 11.11 9.32 13.48
C MET A 162 11.52 8.12 12.62
N PHE A 163 12.80 7.76 12.71
CA PHE A 163 13.37 6.57 12.09
C PHE A 163 13.90 5.60 13.14
N GLY A 164 13.82 4.30 12.84
CA GLY A 164 14.35 3.26 13.70
C GLY A 164 13.42 2.94 14.86
N SER A 165 13.99 2.62 16.02
CA SER A 165 13.28 2.39 17.26
C SER A 165 13.73 3.38 18.32
N GLU A 166 12.79 3.99 19.01
CA GLU A 166 13.03 4.81 20.19
C GLU A 166 13.26 3.94 21.42
N ASP A 167 13.94 4.49 22.40
CA ASP A 167 14.05 3.83 23.69
C ASP A 167 12.79 3.99 24.56
N LYS A 168 12.67 3.13 25.56
CA LYS A 168 11.52 3.08 26.46
C LYS A 168 11.22 4.40 27.17
N SER A 169 12.22 5.24 27.35
CA SER A 169 12.08 6.53 28.07
C SER A 169 11.27 7.56 27.27
N VAL A 170 11.15 7.41 25.94
CA VAL A 170 10.47 8.38 25.08
C VAL A 170 8.97 8.34 25.24
N PHE A 171 8.35 7.14 25.16
CA PHE A 171 6.90 6.96 25.22
C PHE A 171 6.44 6.03 26.35
N GLY A 172 7.34 5.42 27.11
CA GLY A 172 7.02 4.54 28.23
C GLY A 172 6.40 3.20 27.82
N GLU A 173 6.62 2.74 26.61
CA GLU A 173 6.05 1.49 26.09
C GLU A 173 6.73 0.26 26.70
N ASP A 174 5.93 -0.73 27.13
CA ASP A 174 6.45 -1.90 27.84
C ASP A 174 7.40 -2.76 27.00
N LEU A 175 7.18 -2.83 25.69
CA LEU A 175 7.96 -3.64 24.75
C LEU A 175 9.06 -2.85 24.03
N ALA A 176 9.17 -1.55 24.28
CA ALA A 176 10.25 -0.76 23.71
C ALA A 176 11.60 -1.17 24.31
N PRO A 177 12.69 -1.13 23.53
CA PRO A 177 14.01 -1.44 24.02
C PRO A 177 14.48 -0.39 25.05
N ASP A 178 15.33 -0.81 26.00
CA ASP A 178 15.92 0.11 26.98
C ASP A 178 16.81 1.16 26.31
N VAL A 179 17.43 0.80 25.18
CA VAL A 179 18.23 1.70 24.34
C VAL A 179 17.70 1.60 22.93
N GLY A 180 17.15 2.69 22.44
CA GLY A 180 16.66 2.80 21.06
C GLY A 180 17.81 2.76 20.06
N ALA A 181 17.50 2.36 18.85
CA ALA A 181 18.44 2.32 17.74
C ALA A 181 17.97 3.21 16.59
N GLU A 182 18.49 4.43 16.53
CA GLU A 182 18.28 5.29 15.39
C GLU A 182 18.76 4.58 14.11
N ARG A 183 17.90 4.48 13.10
CA ARG A 183 18.18 3.87 11.79
C ARG A 183 18.22 2.34 11.74
N GLU A 184 17.85 1.65 12.77
CA GLU A 184 17.53 0.22 12.64
C GLU A 184 16.14 0.06 12.01
N LEU A 185 16.14 -0.21 10.71
CA LEU A 185 14.95 -0.50 9.93
C LEU A 185 14.85 -1.99 9.66
N MET A 186 13.68 -2.45 9.26
CA MET A 186 13.54 -3.83 8.76
C MET A 186 14.48 -4.03 7.58
N SER A 187 15.26 -5.11 7.63
CA SER A 187 16.17 -5.46 6.55
C SER A 187 15.41 -5.87 5.28
N MET A 188 16.06 -5.68 4.14
CA MET A 188 15.54 -6.14 2.86
C MET A 188 15.46 -7.67 2.86
N ALA A 189 14.27 -8.20 2.53
CA ALA A 189 14.07 -9.63 2.33
C ALA A 189 13.96 -9.95 0.83
N CYS A 190 14.66 -11.00 0.39
CA CYS A 190 14.58 -11.51 -0.97
C CYS A 190 14.05 -12.95 -0.92
N LEU A 191 12.81 -13.16 -1.36
CA LEU A 191 12.20 -14.49 -1.38
C LEU A 191 12.49 -15.17 -2.72
N ILE A 192 13.20 -16.31 -2.67
CA ILE A 192 13.51 -17.11 -3.85
C ILE A 192 12.67 -18.39 -3.79
N GLN A 193 11.85 -18.58 -4.81
CA GLN A 193 11.12 -19.83 -4.98
C GLN A 193 11.95 -20.78 -5.85
N THR A 194 12.29 -21.95 -5.31
CA THR A 194 13.06 -22.96 -6.02
C THR A 194 12.26 -24.24 -6.20
N ARG A 195 12.55 -24.98 -7.25
CA ARG A 195 12.00 -26.31 -7.52
C ARG A 195 13.15 -27.30 -7.79
N LYS A 196 13.17 -28.40 -7.05
CA LYS A 196 14.08 -29.52 -7.35
C LYS A 196 13.58 -30.26 -8.60
N LEU A 197 14.35 -30.26 -9.66
CA LEU A 197 14.06 -31.03 -10.84
C LEU A 197 14.61 -32.45 -10.72
N LEU A 198 13.85 -33.43 -11.15
CA LEU A 198 14.33 -34.81 -11.23
C LEU A 198 15.36 -34.91 -12.38
N PRO A 199 16.40 -35.73 -12.26
CA PRO A 199 17.47 -35.85 -13.25
C PRO A 199 17.02 -36.14 -14.69
N LYS A 200 15.86 -36.75 -14.87
CA LYS A 200 15.28 -37.05 -16.20
C LYS A 200 14.81 -35.80 -16.96
N VAL A 201 14.57 -34.68 -16.27
CA VAL A 201 14.12 -33.40 -16.90
C VAL A 201 15.32 -32.60 -17.42
N LEU A 202 16.51 -32.85 -16.90
CA LEU A 202 17.75 -32.14 -17.29
C LEU A 202 18.46 -32.75 -18.51
N LYS A 203 17.93 -33.87 -19.09
CA LYS A 203 18.51 -34.56 -20.26
C LYS A 203 17.84 -34.23 -21.59
N LYS A 204 17.13 -33.13 -21.68
CA LYS A 204 16.55 -32.63 -22.95
C LYS A 204 17.24 -31.35 -23.38
#